data_472c3ebcf8209eee22aa615971fdfbe1
#
_entry.id   472c3ebcf8209eee22aa615971fdfbe1
#
_cell.length_a   1.000
_cell.length_b   1.000
_cell.length_c   1.000
_cell.angle_alpha   90.00
_cell.angle_beta   90.00
_cell.angle_gamma   90.00
#
_symmetry.space_group_name_H-M   'P 1'
#
loop_
_entity.id
_entity.type
_entity.pdbx_description
1 polymer ?
#
loop_
_entity_poly.entity_id
_entity_poly.type
_entity_poly.pdbx_seq_one_letter_code
_entity_poly.pdbx_strand_id
1 'polypeptide(L)'
;MIKAGPMIFRFRNSLPYVSGCLLISILCGCQREINTESETVHVFAAVSLKEAIEEIGTLFERETGFEVSLNSAGSNVLAQQIEASPRADLFISADSGWMDYLEGGGKLGDNTRIDLLTNTLVMVCAQGVSWDEVKVETLCGLDFTYLCIGDPDAVPAGRYARDWLSGLNCGDSTLWEAFQDRLSLAPDVRAALSQVASSKDRIGIVYFTDYLIYQDRVKLLVEGPSEKARYPAAMTEQGMEKLAAGRFFTFLQSNKARLIFEKFGFRVDLSEVD
;
A
#
# COMPACT_ATOMS: atom_id res chain seq x y z
N MET A 1 79.62 6.50 -66.74
CA MET A 1 80.67 7.51 -66.47
C MET A 1 80.59 7.84 -64.95
N ILE A 2 81.53 7.29 -64.18
CA ILE A 2 82.60 8.01 -63.50
C ILE A 2 82.05 8.90 -62.39
N LYS A 3 82.40 8.81 -61.14
CA LYS A 3 83.57 8.38 -60.34
C LYS A 3 83.25 8.23 -58.93
N ALA A 4 83.93 7.30 -58.32
CA ALA A 4 84.06 7.12 -56.86
C ALA A 4 84.97 8.16 -56.21
N GLY A 5 84.88 8.28 -54.90
CA GLY A 5 85.93 8.94 -54.10
C GLY A 5 85.58 8.86 -52.61
N PRO A 6 86.54 8.59 -51.76
CA PRO A 6 86.35 7.81 -50.54
C PRO A 6 86.44 8.59 -49.20
N MET A 7 85.97 7.92 -48.21
CA MET A 7 86.52 7.76 -46.85
C MET A 7 87.01 9.00 -46.06
N ILE A 8 86.59 9.19 -44.87
CA ILE A 8 87.49 9.21 -43.70
C ILE A 8 86.68 9.05 -42.36
N PHE A 9 87.16 8.10 -41.58
CA PHE A 9 86.74 7.82 -40.18
C PHE A 9 87.10 8.98 -39.26
N ARG A 10 86.21 9.21 -38.28
CA ARG A 10 86.67 9.64 -36.93
C ARG A 10 85.73 9.19 -35.88
N PHE A 11 86.27 8.26 -35.07
CA PHE A 11 85.74 7.90 -33.74
C PHE A 11 85.81 9.10 -32.78
N ARG A 12 84.75 9.30 -31.98
CA ARG A 12 84.85 9.97 -30.65
C ARG A 12 83.82 9.47 -29.76
N ASN A 13 84.26 8.79 -28.71
CA ASN A 13 83.47 8.36 -27.50
C ASN A 13 82.86 9.52 -26.82
N SER A 14 81.60 9.36 -26.38
CA SER A 14 81.08 9.99 -25.14
C SER A 14 79.86 9.25 -24.64
N LEU A 15 79.88 8.87 -23.40
CA LEU A 15 79.01 8.20 -22.43
C LEU A 15 77.51 8.27 -22.65
N PRO A 16 76.78 7.24 -22.13
CA PRO A 16 75.31 7.16 -22.24
C PRO A 16 74.64 8.02 -21.18
N TYR A 17 73.73 8.90 -21.60
CA TYR A 17 72.71 9.49 -20.72
C TYR A 17 71.60 8.46 -20.55
N VAL A 18 71.48 7.95 -19.31
CA VAL A 18 70.32 7.16 -18.89
C VAL A 18 69.17 8.15 -18.70
N SER A 19 68.32 8.30 -19.72
CA SER A 19 67.07 9.02 -19.61
C SER A 19 66.03 8.07 -19.04
N GLY A 20 65.75 8.24 -17.76
CA GLY A 20 64.67 7.49 -17.09
C GLY A 20 63.31 7.92 -17.67
N CYS A 21 62.72 7.05 -18.52
CA CYS A 21 61.32 7.14 -18.85
C CYS A 21 60.46 6.80 -17.63
N LEU A 22 60.00 7.82 -16.96
CA LEU A 22 58.94 7.70 -15.93
C LEU A 22 57.64 7.30 -16.63
N LEU A 23 57.35 6.01 -16.64
CA LEU A 23 56.06 5.46 -17.04
C LEU A 23 55.03 5.90 -15.99
N ILE A 24 54.38 7.03 -16.23
CA ILE A 24 53.15 7.42 -15.54
C ILE A 24 52.05 6.48 -16.05
N SER A 25 51.84 5.39 -15.32
CA SER A 25 50.66 4.57 -15.48
C SER A 25 49.46 5.40 -15.06
N ILE A 26 48.77 5.99 -16.00
CA ILE A 26 47.44 6.57 -15.82
C ILE A 26 46.53 5.37 -15.52
N LEU A 27 46.32 5.07 -14.24
CA LEU A 27 45.19 4.27 -13.78
C LEU A 27 43.92 5.04 -14.15
N CYS A 28 43.43 4.84 -15.37
CA CYS A 28 42.10 5.21 -15.78
C CYS A 28 41.18 4.26 -14.99
N GLY A 29 40.89 4.66 -13.74
CA GLY A 29 39.83 4.03 -12.96
C GLY A 29 38.53 4.23 -13.75
N CYS A 30 38.10 3.18 -14.44
CA CYS A 30 36.70 3.09 -14.84
C CYS A 30 35.86 3.18 -13.58
N GLN A 31 35.50 4.39 -13.16
CA GLN A 31 34.28 4.58 -12.40
C GLN A 31 33.16 4.07 -13.30
N ARG A 32 32.80 2.82 -13.08
CA ARG A 32 31.52 2.30 -13.50
C ARG A 32 30.53 3.19 -12.78
N GLU A 33 30.02 4.22 -13.44
CA GLU A 33 28.77 4.84 -13.03
C GLU A 33 27.79 3.67 -12.96
N ILE A 34 27.52 3.24 -11.74
CA ILE A 34 26.37 2.40 -11.48
C ILE A 34 25.21 3.31 -11.83
N ASN A 35 24.73 3.18 -13.05
CA ASN A 35 23.46 3.75 -13.47
C ASN A 35 22.43 2.98 -12.64
N THR A 36 22.21 3.39 -11.40
CA THR A 36 21.09 2.98 -10.60
C THR A 36 19.89 3.68 -11.21
N GLU A 37 19.33 3.09 -12.29
CA GLU A 37 17.90 3.29 -12.52
C GLU A 37 17.25 2.99 -11.18
N SER A 38 16.61 3.99 -10.59
CA SER A 38 16.00 3.81 -9.28
C SER A 38 14.94 2.72 -9.43
N GLU A 39 15.15 1.62 -8.71
CA GLU A 39 14.24 0.48 -8.79
C GLU A 39 12.89 0.92 -8.19
N THR A 40 11.81 0.82 -8.96
CA THR A 40 10.47 1.20 -8.53
C THR A 40 9.76 0.02 -7.87
N VAL A 41 9.24 0.22 -6.67
CA VAL A 41 8.39 -0.72 -5.95
C VAL A 41 6.93 -0.48 -6.31
N HIS A 42 6.26 -1.46 -6.89
CA HIS A 42 4.84 -1.40 -7.21
C HIS A 42 4.00 -1.96 -6.05
N VAL A 43 3.38 -1.08 -5.30
CA VAL A 43 2.54 -1.43 -4.14
C VAL A 43 1.08 -1.40 -4.54
N PHE A 44 0.39 -2.53 -4.39
CA PHE A 44 -1.04 -2.65 -4.56
C PHE A 44 -1.68 -2.70 -3.17
N ALA A 45 -2.35 -1.62 -2.77
CA ALA A 45 -2.91 -1.47 -1.43
C ALA A 45 -4.38 -1.10 -1.44
N ALA A 46 -5.15 -1.68 -0.51
CA ALA A 46 -6.55 -1.33 -0.31
C ALA A 46 -6.74 0.18 -0.18
N VAL A 47 -7.80 0.71 -0.80
CA VAL A 47 -8.02 2.16 -0.95
C VAL A 47 -8.07 2.93 0.38
N SER A 48 -8.45 2.28 1.47
CA SER A 48 -8.43 2.85 2.82
C SER A 48 -7.02 3.14 3.36
N LEU A 49 -5.98 2.55 2.74
CA LEU A 49 -4.57 2.75 3.09
C LEU A 49 -3.90 3.87 2.30
N LYS A 50 -4.58 4.44 1.30
CA LYS A 50 -3.97 5.30 0.28
C LYS A 50 -3.06 6.36 0.88
N GLU A 51 -3.60 7.21 1.74
CA GLU A 51 -2.87 8.37 2.29
C GLU A 51 -1.70 7.94 3.19
N ALA A 52 -1.87 6.86 3.94
CA ALA A 52 -0.82 6.32 4.79
C ALA A 52 0.35 5.75 3.95
N ILE A 53 0.04 4.97 2.90
CA ILE A 53 1.09 4.40 2.02
C ILE A 53 1.77 5.47 1.18
N GLU A 54 1.05 6.52 0.73
CA GLU A 54 1.66 7.67 0.04
C GLU A 54 2.68 8.39 0.93
N GLU A 55 2.35 8.63 2.22
CA GLU A 55 3.27 9.27 3.16
C GLU A 55 4.46 8.36 3.50
N ILE A 56 4.22 7.06 3.71
CA ILE A 56 5.27 6.06 3.96
C ILE A 56 6.19 5.92 2.73
N GLY A 57 5.61 5.88 1.52
CA GLY A 57 6.37 5.83 0.27
C GLY A 57 7.29 7.02 0.11
N THR A 58 6.77 8.23 0.32
CA THR A 58 7.57 9.46 0.27
C THR A 58 8.73 9.46 1.29
N LEU A 59 8.50 8.92 2.49
CA LEU A 59 9.55 8.79 3.50
C LEU A 59 10.61 7.76 3.07
N PHE A 60 10.18 6.61 2.56
CA PHE A 60 11.06 5.56 2.07
C PHE A 60 11.92 6.02 0.89
N GLU A 61 11.33 6.69 -0.10
CA GLU A 61 12.02 7.26 -1.26
C GLU A 61 13.15 8.22 -0.82
N ARG A 62 12.85 9.10 0.13
CA ARG A 62 13.83 10.05 0.65
C ARG A 62 14.99 9.37 1.39
N GLU A 63 14.74 8.26 2.07
CA GLU A 63 15.77 7.56 2.86
C GLU A 63 16.60 6.57 2.05
N THR A 64 16.06 6.04 0.97
CA THR A 64 16.69 4.93 0.24
C THR A 64 17.06 5.27 -1.20
N GLY A 65 16.40 6.26 -1.80
CA GLY A 65 16.53 6.59 -3.21
C GLY A 65 15.76 5.68 -4.16
N PHE A 66 15.05 4.63 -3.66
CA PHE A 66 14.13 3.83 -4.46
C PHE A 66 12.81 4.58 -4.64
N GLU A 67 12.09 4.31 -5.72
CA GLU A 67 10.78 4.89 -5.99
C GLU A 67 9.64 3.97 -5.53
N VAL A 68 8.48 4.54 -5.16
CA VAL A 68 7.28 3.80 -4.79
C VAL A 68 6.13 4.20 -5.69
N SER A 69 5.57 3.24 -6.42
CA SER A 69 4.39 3.41 -7.25
C SER A 69 3.19 2.73 -6.58
N LEU A 70 2.21 3.52 -6.13
CA LEU A 70 1.01 3.03 -5.48
C LEU A 70 -0.14 2.84 -6.47
N ASN A 71 -0.68 1.62 -6.52
CA ASN A 71 -1.99 1.33 -7.11
C ASN A 71 -3.00 1.09 -5.97
N SER A 72 -3.99 1.97 -5.85
CA SER A 72 -4.95 1.95 -4.75
C SER A 72 -6.38 1.77 -5.28
N ALA A 73 -7.03 0.69 -4.85
CA ALA A 73 -8.40 0.32 -5.22
C ALA A 73 -9.03 -0.60 -4.16
N GLY A 74 -10.23 -1.11 -4.40
CA GLY A 74 -10.79 -2.19 -3.59
C GLY A 74 -9.91 -3.45 -3.64
N SER A 75 -9.75 -4.15 -2.51
CA SER A 75 -8.89 -5.34 -2.43
C SER A 75 -9.27 -6.42 -3.45
N ASN A 76 -10.56 -6.56 -3.75
CA ASN A 76 -11.09 -7.43 -4.81
C ASN A 76 -10.53 -7.09 -6.19
N VAL A 77 -10.53 -5.82 -6.55
CA VAL A 77 -10.02 -5.34 -7.86
C VAL A 77 -8.52 -5.56 -7.96
N LEU A 78 -7.78 -5.24 -6.89
CA LEU A 78 -6.33 -5.41 -6.85
C LEU A 78 -5.93 -6.88 -6.94
N ALA A 79 -6.63 -7.78 -6.23
CA ALA A 79 -6.36 -9.20 -6.29
C ALA A 79 -6.60 -9.77 -7.71
N GLN A 80 -7.67 -9.37 -8.38
CA GLN A 80 -7.93 -9.75 -9.78
C GLN A 80 -6.86 -9.21 -10.74
N GLN A 81 -6.35 -7.99 -10.51
CA GLN A 81 -5.26 -7.42 -11.31
C GLN A 81 -3.96 -8.20 -11.13
N ILE A 82 -3.63 -8.61 -9.90
CA ILE A 82 -2.44 -9.42 -9.59
C ILE A 82 -2.55 -10.80 -10.24
N GLU A 83 -3.74 -11.42 -10.18
CA GLU A 83 -3.98 -12.70 -10.82
C GLU A 83 -3.77 -12.62 -12.34
N ALA A 84 -4.31 -11.56 -12.97
CA ALA A 84 -4.27 -11.38 -14.41
C ALA A 84 -2.88 -10.96 -14.93
N SER A 85 -2.07 -10.28 -14.12
CA SER A 85 -0.76 -9.77 -14.54
C SER A 85 0.18 -9.55 -13.35
N PRO A 86 1.42 -10.10 -13.40
CA PRO A 86 2.39 -9.98 -12.32
C PRO A 86 3.07 -8.59 -12.34
N ARG A 87 2.33 -7.54 -11.99
CA ARG A 87 2.86 -6.16 -11.96
C ARG A 87 3.05 -5.62 -10.55
N ALA A 88 2.43 -6.24 -9.55
CA ALA A 88 2.57 -5.84 -8.17
C ALA A 88 3.79 -6.50 -7.54
N ASP A 89 4.52 -5.76 -6.73
CA ASP A 89 5.61 -6.30 -5.91
C ASP A 89 5.12 -6.61 -4.48
N LEU A 90 4.18 -5.79 -3.98
CA LEU A 90 3.52 -6.01 -2.70
C LEU A 90 2.01 -5.90 -2.85
N PHE A 91 1.29 -6.70 -2.06
CA PHE A 91 -0.15 -6.61 -1.90
C PHE A 91 -0.52 -6.39 -0.42
N ILE A 92 -1.36 -5.38 -0.16
CA ILE A 92 -1.90 -5.09 1.17
C ILE A 92 -3.42 -5.08 1.07
N SER A 93 -4.04 -6.11 1.60
CA SER A 93 -5.50 -6.29 1.57
C SER A 93 -6.16 -5.69 2.82
N ALA A 94 -7.44 -5.33 2.71
CA ALA A 94 -8.27 -4.94 3.84
C ALA A 94 -9.03 -6.12 4.47
N ASP A 95 -8.77 -7.35 4.03
CA ASP A 95 -9.21 -8.59 4.67
C ASP A 95 -8.32 -9.78 4.31
N SER A 96 -8.48 -10.88 5.05
CA SER A 96 -7.74 -12.11 4.81
C SER A 96 -8.24 -12.86 3.57
N GLY A 97 -9.52 -12.74 3.20
CA GLY A 97 -10.10 -13.54 2.11
C GLY A 97 -9.44 -13.29 0.75
N TRP A 98 -9.13 -12.04 0.41
CA TRP A 98 -8.41 -11.74 -0.84
C TRP A 98 -6.93 -12.09 -0.77
N MET A 99 -6.34 -12.09 0.43
CA MET A 99 -4.98 -12.59 0.64
C MET A 99 -4.95 -14.11 0.46
N ASP A 100 -5.88 -14.86 1.07
CA ASP A 100 -6.03 -16.31 0.94
C ASP A 100 -6.25 -16.73 -0.53
N TYR A 101 -7.03 -15.93 -1.27
CA TYR A 101 -7.29 -16.15 -2.69
C TYR A 101 -5.99 -16.13 -3.52
N LEU A 102 -5.15 -15.11 -3.33
CA LEU A 102 -3.87 -14.99 -4.05
C LEU A 102 -2.84 -16.00 -3.58
N GLU A 103 -2.81 -16.30 -2.27
CA GLU A 103 -1.92 -17.31 -1.70
C GLU A 103 -2.26 -18.71 -2.25
N GLY A 104 -3.56 -19.08 -2.28
CA GLY A 104 -4.03 -20.32 -2.89
C GLY A 104 -3.80 -20.41 -4.40
N GLY A 105 -3.72 -19.28 -5.08
CA GLY A 105 -3.35 -19.16 -6.49
C GLY A 105 -1.84 -19.14 -6.78
N GLY A 106 -0.99 -19.24 -5.75
CA GLY A 106 0.49 -19.20 -5.88
C GLY A 106 1.00 -17.86 -6.41
N LYS A 107 0.33 -16.74 -6.05
CA LYS A 107 0.71 -15.39 -6.51
C LYS A 107 1.55 -14.62 -5.49
N LEU A 108 1.66 -15.16 -4.28
CA LEU A 108 2.40 -14.53 -3.19
C LEU A 108 3.72 -15.28 -2.95
N GLY A 109 4.72 -14.55 -2.49
CA GLY A 109 6.01 -15.13 -2.10
C GLY A 109 5.87 -15.93 -0.81
N ASP A 110 6.51 -17.11 -0.77
CA ASP A 110 6.46 -18.02 0.37
C ASP A 110 6.88 -17.33 1.66
N ASN A 111 6.10 -17.52 2.73
CA ASN A 111 6.37 -17.03 4.08
C ASN A 111 6.53 -15.49 4.19
N THR A 112 5.92 -14.73 3.27
CA THR A 112 5.95 -13.25 3.34
C THR A 112 4.70 -12.65 3.96
N ARG A 113 3.63 -13.43 4.11
CA ARG A 113 2.37 -12.92 4.66
C ARG A 113 2.51 -12.55 6.13
N ILE A 114 2.08 -11.33 6.47
CA ILE A 114 2.03 -10.80 7.83
C ILE A 114 0.68 -10.13 8.08
N ASP A 115 0.21 -10.12 9.31
CA ASP A 115 -0.89 -9.27 9.77
C ASP A 115 -0.31 -7.88 10.09
N LEU A 116 -0.34 -6.96 9.11
CA LEU A 116 0.34 -5.67 9.22
C LEU A 116 -0.41 -4.70 10.15
N LEU A 117 -1.74 -4.59 10.00
CA LEU A 117 -2.57 -3.59 10.68
C LEU A 117 -3.94 -4.15 11.05
N THR A 118 -4.59 -3.45 11.96
CA THR A 118 -6.02 -3.61 12.22
C THR A 118 -6.76 -2.27 12.13
N ASN A 119 -8.08 -2.34 11.86
CA ASN A 119 -8.96 -1.19 11.77
C ASN A 119 -10.30 -1.54 12.43
N THR A 120 -11.13 -0.53 12.68
CA THR A 120 -12.50 -0.71 13.18
C THR A 120 -13.50 -0.16 12.19
N LEU A 121 -14.72 -0.68 12.21
CA LEU A 121 -15.83 -0.11 11.47
C LEU A 121 -16.51 1.00 12.25
N VAL A 122 -17.11 1.93 11.51
CA VAL A 122 -17.99 2.96 12.07
C VAL A 122 -19.19 3.15 11.15
N MET A 123 -20.32 3.51 11.75
CA MET A 123 -21.47 4.00 10.99
C MET A 123 -21.43 5.52 10.93
N VAL A 124 -21.65 6.06 9.74
CA VAL A 124 -21.55 7.50 9.47
C VAL A 124 -22.77 8.00 8.71
N CYS A 125 -23.04 9.32 8.81
CA CYS A 125 -23.97 10.03 7.95
C CYS A 125 -23.33 11.34 7.45
N ALA A 126 -23.99 12.05 6.52
CA ALA A 126 -23.51 13.34 6.04
C ALA A 126 -23.49 14.38 7.17
N GLN A 127 -22.58 15.35 7.08
CA GLN A 127 -22.56 16.50 7.99
C GLN A 127 -23.88 17.28 7.92
N GLY A 128 -24.30 17.82 9.08
CA GLY A 128 -25.53 18.61 9.20
C GLY A 128 -26.82 17.80 9.17
N VAL A 129 -26.76 16.49 9.33
CA VAL A 129 -27.92 15.63 9.63
C VAL A 129 -28.26 15.73 11.12
N SER A 130 -29.55 15.85 11.46
CA SER A 130 -30.02 16.04 12.84
C SER A 130 -30.30 14.72 13.57
N TRP A 131 -29.55 13.67 13.28
CA TRP A 131 -29.59 12.42 14.04
C TRP A 131 -28.57 12.50 15.18
N ASP A 132 -29.03 13.04 16.31
CA ASP A 132 -28.20 13.18 17.50
C ASP A 132 -28.43 11.97 18.43
N GLU A 133 -27.34 11.53 19.09
CA GLU A 133 -27.37 10.41 20.07
C GLU A 133 -27.89 9.08 19.50
N VAL A 134 -27.60 8.74 18.24
CA VAL A 134 -27.91 7.43 17.69
C VAL A 134 -27.11 6.36 18.44
N LYS A 135 -27.82 5.34 18.94
CA LYS A 135 -27.24 4.18 19.62
C LYS A 135 -27.51 2.93 18.80
N VAL A 136 -26.71 1.89 19.00
CA VAL A 136 -26.88 0.59 18.33
C VAL A 136 -28.31 0.07 18.50
N GLU A 137 -28.87 0.19 19.70
CA GLU A 137 -30.21 -0.28 20.07
C GLU A 137 -31.33 0.48 19.35
N THR A 138 -31.08 1.69 18.89
CA THR A 138 -32.07 2.54 18.18
C THR A 138 -31.95 2.48 16.67
N LEU A 139 -30.95 1.80 16.10
CA LEU A 139 -30.71 1.70 14.66
C LEU A 139 -31.89 1.10 13.89
N CYS A 140 -32.59 0.13 14.49
CA CYS A 140 -33.76 -0.52 13.90
C CYS A 140 -34.86 0.46 13.52
N GLY A 141 -35.07 1.53 14.32
CA GLY A 141 -36.08 2.56 14.10
C GLY A 141 -35.56 3.81 13.39
N LEU A 142 -34.30 3.84 12.92
CA LEU A 142 -33.72 5.01 12.29
C LEU A 142 -34.36 5.24 10.90
N ASP A 143 -34.81 6.47 10.68
CA ASP A 143 -35.40 6.88 9.40
C ASP A 143 -34.30 7.35 8.43
N PHE A 144 -33.93 6.49 7.49
CA PHE A 144 -33.00 6.76 6.41
C PHE A 144 -33.45 6.06 5.12
N THR A 145 -33.01 6.54 3.96
CA THR A 145 -33.38 5.97 2.67
C THR A 145 -32.44 4.82 2.27
N TYR A 146 -31.13 5.04 2.36
CA TYR A 146 -30.14 4.05 1.91
C TYR A 146 -29.04 3.82 2.93
N LEU A 147 -28.66 2.55 3.07
CA LEU A 147 -27.43 2.11 3.72
C LEU A 147 -26.36 1.88 2.64
N CYS A 148 -25.38 2.79 2.59
CA CYS A 148 -24.28 2.74 1.64
C CYS A 148 -23.13 1.91 2.23
N ILE A 149 -22.81 0.79 1.58
CA ILE A 149 -21.70 -0.10 1.98
C ILE A 149 -20.95 -0.58 0.75
N GLY A 150 -19.73 -1.07 0.92
CA GLY A 150 -19.09 -1.88 -0.11
C GLY A 150 -19.93 -3.14 -0.40
N ASP A 151 -19.88 -3.64 -1.62
CA ASP A 151 -20.56 -4.90 -1.98
C ASP A 151 -20.09 -6.04 -1.03
N PRO A 152 -20.97 -6.62 -0.20
CA PRO A 152 -20.56 -7.61 0.80
C PRO A 152 -20.06 -8.94 0.19
N ASP A 153 -20.30 -9.19 -1.08
CA ASP A 153 -19.80 -10.39 -1.75
C ASP A 153 -18.40 -10.20 -2.34
N ALA A 154 -17.95 -8.95 -2.48
CA ALA A 154 -16.67 -8.63 -3.09
C ALA A 154 -15.77 -7.73 -2.22
N VAL A 155 -16.33 -6.72 -1.55
CA VAL A 155 -15.58 -5.67 -0.86
C VAL A 155 -15.40 -6.01 0.62
N PRO A 156 -14.15 -5.97 1.16
CA PRO A 156 -13.89 -6.28 2.57
C PRO A 156 -14.77 -5.51 3.56
N ALA A 157 -14.87 -4.18 3.44
CA ALA A 157 -15.70 -3.35 4.31
C ALA A 157 -17.18 -3.77 4.29
N GLY A 158 -17.68 -4.24 3.15
CA GLY A 158 -19.05 -4.74 3.01
C GLY A 158 -19.27 -6.06 3.74
N ARG A 159 -18.29 -6.98 3.68
CA ARG A 159 -18.33 -8.24 4.44
C ARG A 159 -18.38 -7.98 5.93
N TYR A 160 -17.49 -7.16 6.44
CA TYR A 160 -17.48 -6.76 7.86
C TYR A 160 -18.76 -6.03 8.26
N ALA A 161 -19.34 -5.19 7.38
CA ALA A 161 -20.61 -4.50 7.63
C ALA A 161 -21.77 -5.51 7.75
N ARG A 162 -21.84 -6.49 6.84
CA ARG A 162 -22.83 -7.58 6.89
C ARG A 162 -22.70 -8.37 8.17
N ASP A 163 -21.50 -8.77 8.54
CA ASP A 163 -21.25 -9.55 9.76
C ASP A 163 -21.66 -8.76 11.01
N TRP A 164 -21.31 -7.47 11.10
CA TRP A 164 -21.72 -6.60 12.18
C TRP A 164 -23.23 -6.50 12.30
N LEU A 165 -23.94 -6.16 11.22
CA LEU A 165 -25.40 -6.01 11.23
C LEU A 165 -26.14 -7.32 11.45
N SER A 166 -25.57 -8.46 11.02
CA SER A 166 -26.12 -9.79 11.28
C SER A 166 -26.04 -10.20 12.76
N GLY A 167 -25.12 -9.60 13.52
CA GLY A 167 -25.00 -9.80 14.96
C GLY A 167 -25.94 -8.91 15.81
N LEU A 168 -26.73 -8.02 15.20
CA LEU A 168 -27.59 -7.06 15.89
C LEU A 168 -29.08 -7.36 15.63
N ASN A 169 -29.89 -7.38 16.68
CA ASN A 169 -31.31 -7.67 16.57
C ASN A 169 -32.14 -6.45 16.17
N CYS A 170 -33.19 -6.70 15.38
CA CYS A 170 -34.22 -5.75 14.99
C CYS A 170 -35.59 -6.44 15.03
N GLY A 171 -36.26 -6.42 16.19
CA GLY A 171 -37.46 -7.22 16.43
C GLY A 171 -37.16 -8.72 16.35
N ASP A 172 -37.90 -9.45 15.51
CA ASP A 172 -37.73 -10.88 15.28
C ASP A 172 -36.67 -11.21 14.19
N SER A 173 -36.00 -10.20 13.62
CA SER A 173 -34.97 -10.34 12.59
C SER A 173 -33.65 -9.70 13.01
N THR A 174 -32.62 -9.75 12.15
CA THR A 174 -31.37 -8.99 12.32
C THR A 174 -31.45 -7.61 11.65
N LEU A 175 -30.56 -6.69 12.04
CA LEU A 175 -30.44 -5.41 11.31
C LEU A 175 -30.05 -5.62 9.85
N TRP A 176 -29.25 -6.66 9.55
CA TRP A 176 -28.91 -7.00 8.18
C TRP A 176 -30.15 -7.30 7.35
N GLU A 177 -31.03 -8.19 7.84
CA GLU A 177 -32.29 -8.55 7.17
C GLU A 177 -33.23 -7.35 7.06
N ALA A 178 -33.34 -6.54 8.11
CA ALA A 178 -34.19 -5.34 8.11
C ALA A 178 -33.75 -4.24 7.14
N PHE A 179 -32.47 -4.22 6.78
CA PHE A 179 -31.91 -3.18 5.90
C PHE A 179 -31.63 -3.65 4.47
N GLN A 180 -31.87 -4.91 4.13
CA GLN A 180 -31.57 -5.46 2.80
C GLN A 180 -32.17 -4.68 1.65
N ASP A 181 -33.42 -4.23 1.77
CA ASP A 181 -34.14 -3.48 0.73
C ASP A 181 -33.65 -2.02 0.58
N ARG A 182 -32.78 -1.57 1.49
CA ARG A 182 -32.21 -0.23 1.52
C ARG A 182 -30.72 -0.19 1.16
N LEU A 183 -30.15 -1.30 0.73
CA LEU A 183 -28.72 -1.36 0.42
C LEU A 183 -28.39 -0.55 -0.84
N SER A 184 -27.35 0.27 -0.75
CA SER A 184 -26.68 0.91 -1.87
C SER A 184 -25.25 0.40 -1.93
N LEU A 185 -25.02 -0.57 -2.82
CA LEU A 185 -23.73 -1.26 -2.93
C LEU A 185 -22.72 -0.44 -3.73
N ALA A 186 -21.49 -0.39 -3.25
CA ALA A 186 -20.39 0.34 -3.87
C ALA A 186 -19.21 -0.60 -4.20
N PRO A 187 -18.41 -0.28 -5.23
CA PRO A 187 -17.27 -1.09 -5.64
C PRO A 187 -16.11 -1.08 -4.64
N ASP A 188 -16.07 -0.11 -3.72
CA ASP A 188 -15.11 0.00 -2.63
C ASP A 188 -15.65 0.89 -1.50
N VAL A 189 -14.92 0.95 -0.37
CA VAL A 189 -15.36 1.69 0.82
C VAL A 189 -15.38 3.20 0.60
N ARG A 190 -14.49 3.77 -0.23
CA ARG A 190 -14.47 5.22 -0.52
C ARG A 190 -15.62 5.65 -1.43
N ALA A 191 -16.03 4.80 -2.34
CA ALA A 191 -17.23 4.99 -3.14
C ALA A 191 -18.49 4.98 -2.26
N ALA A 192 -18.60 4.05 -1.29
CA ALA A 192 -19.67 4.03 -0.31
C ALA A 192 -19.70 5.32 0.52
N LEU A 193 -18.55 5.75 1.04
CA LEU A 193 -18.41 7.00 1.81
C LEU A 193 -18.81 8.23 1.00
N SER A 194 -18.47 8.28 -0.27
CA SER A 194 -18.86 9.37 -1.18
C SER A 194 -20.37 9.43 -1.40
N GLN A 195 -21.05 8.28 -1.46
CA GLN A 195 -22.52 8.22 -1.53
C GLN A 195 -23.16 8.81 -0.27
N VAL A 196 -22.62 8.48 0.92
CA VAL A 196 -23.10 9.04 2.20
C VAL A 196 -22.91 10.54 2.24
N ALA A 197 -21.72 11.03 1.89
CA ALA A 197 -21.41 12.46 1.92
C ALA A 197 -22.25 13.30 0.93
N SER A 198 -22.88 12.66 -0.06
CA SER A 198 -23.66 13.32 -1.12
C SER A 198 -25.13 13.60 -0.75
N SER A 199 -25.66 12.99 0.33
CA SER A 199 -27.08 13.11 0.67
C SER A 199 -27.33 12.96 2.17
N LYS A 200 -28.33 13.67 2.70
CA LYS A 200 -28.67 13.71 4.13
C LYS A 200 -29.59 12.57 4.57
N ASP A 201 -30.09 11.77 3.66
CA ASP A 201 -30.99 10.66 3.89
C ASP A 201 -30.28 9.29 3.89
N ARG A 202 -28.94 9.30 3.93
CA ARG A 202 -28.09 8.09 3.84
C ARG A 202 -27.25 7.91 5.07
N ILE A 203 -27.11 6.65 5.43
CA ILE A 203 -26.09 6.19 6.38
C ILE A 203 -25.10 5.29 5.63
N GLY A 204 -23.94 5.05 6.22
CA GLY A 204 -22.98 4.10 5.65
C GLY A 204 -22.14 3.46 6.72
N ILE A 205 -21.61 2.30 6.41
CA ILE A 205 -20.61 1.62 7.24
C ILE A 205 -19.28 1.62 6.50
N VAL A 206 -18.28 2.22 7.14
CA VAL A 206 -16.94 2.45 6.59
C VAL A 206 -15.90 2.16 7.66
N TYR A 207 -14.62 2.19 7.31
CA TYR A 207 -13.57 2.10 8.32
C TYR A 207 -13.41 3.42 9.09
N PHE A 208 -12.98 3.34 10.33
CA PHE A 208 -12.69 4.50 11.16
C PHE A 208 -11.64 5.42 10.51
N THR A 209 -10.65 4.85 9.87
CA THR A 209 -9.64 5.62 9.11
C THR A 209 -10.22 6.43 7.97
N ASP A 210 -11.22 5.89 7.24
CA ASP A 210 -11.93 6.60 6.18
C ASP A 210 -12.76 7.76 6.75
N TYR A 211 -13.42 7.53 7.89
CA TYR A 211 -14.12 8.58 8.61
C TYR A 211 -13.17 9.73 9.01
N LEU A 212 -12.00 9.43 9.55
CA LEU A 212 -11.02 10.47 9.94
C LEU A 212 -10.58 11.36 8.78
N ILE A 213 -10.44 10.80 7.58
CA ILE A 213 -10.08 11.54 6.36
C ILE A 213 -11.23 12.45 5.89
N TYR A 214 -12.49 12.02 6.10
CA TYR A 214 -13.68 12.70 5.59
C TYR A 214 -14.53 13.36 6.69
N GLN A 215 -14.01 13.56 7.88
CA GLN A 215 -14.76 14.11 9.03
C GLN A 215 -15.30 15.52 8.84
N ASP A 216 -14.84 16.25 7.83
CA ASP A 216 -15.41 17.52 7.39
C ASP A 216 -16.70 17.36 6.58
N ARG A 217 -16.96 16.18 6.00
CA ARG A 217 -18.10 15.88 5.14
C ARG A 217 -19.10 14.91 5.74
N VAL A 218 -18.64 14.06 6.65
CA VAL A 218 -19.47 13.07 7.34
C VAL A 218 -19.25 13.14 8.86
N LYS A 219 -20.28 12.78 9.62
CA LYS A 219 -20.18 12.64 11.07
C LYS A 219 -20.36 11.18 11.49
N LEU A 220 -19.71 10.83 12.59
CA LEU A 220 -19.84 9.52 13.23
C LEU A 220 -21.22 9.42 13.87
N LEU A 221 -21.93 8.32 13.63
CA LEU A 221 -23.19 7.97 14.29
C LEU A 221 -22.97 6.92 15.38
N VAL A 222 -22.31 5.83 15.03
CA VAL A 222 -22.12 4.69 15.92
C VAL A 222 -20.73 4.09 15.67
N GLU A 223 -20.02 3.77 16.74
CA GLU A 223 -18.80 2.96 16.65
C GLU A 223 -19.17 1.50 16.42
N GLY A 224 -18.40 0.82 15.61
CA GLY A 224 -18.59 -0.59 15.28
C GLY A 224 -18.15 -1.53 16.39
N PRO A 225 -18.21 -2.85 16.14
CA PRO A 225 -17.82 -3.85 17.11
C PRO A 225 -16.33 -3.75 17.46
N SER A 226 -15.96 -4.32 18.59
CA SER A 226 -14.56 -4.41 19.04
C SER A 226 -13.71 -5.34 18.15
N GLU A 227 -14.35 -6.22 17.38
CA GLU A 227 -13.66 -7.02 16.37
C GLU A 227 -13.07 -6.15 15.29
N LYS A 228 -11.82 -6.42 14.99
CA LYS A 228 -11.03 -5.57 14.11
C LYS A 228 -10.97 -6.15 12.70
N ALA A 229 -11.15 -5.29 11.71
CA ALA A 229 -10.78 -5.62 10.35
C ALA A 229 -9.25 -5.80 10.27
N ARG A 230 -8.80 -6.91 9.68
CA ARG A 230 -7.37 -7.23 9.54
C ARG A 230 -6.87 -6.76 8.18
N TYR A 231 -5.66 -6.25 8.17
CA TYR A 231 -4.96 -5.82 6.96
C TYR A 231 -3.69 -6.63 6.79
N PRO A 232 -3.79 -7.81 6.18
CA PRO A 232 -2.61 -8.59 5.85
C PRO A 232 -1.83 -7.93 4.71
N ALA A 233 -0.50 -8.08 4.76
CA ALA A 233 0.42 -7.69 3.71
C ALA A 233 1.29 -8.87 3.30
N ALA A 234 1.65 -8.95 2.02
CA ALA A 234 2.57 -9.93 1.50
C ALA A 234 3.36 -9.38 0.31
N MET A 235 4.53 -9.92 0.07
CA MET A 235 5.22 -9.77 -1.20
C MET A 235 4.58 -10.71 -2.23
N THR A 236 4.54 -10.31 -3.50
CA THR A 236 4.20 -11.22 -4.60
C THR A 236 5.42 -12.06 -5.00
N GLU A 237 5.23 -13.13 -5.78
CA GLU A 237 6.35 -13.88 -6.35
C GLU A 237 7.35 -12.96 -7.09
N GLN A 238 6.84 -12.03 -7.91
CA GLN A 238 7.69 -11.05 -8.61
C GLN A 238 8.43 -10.12 -7.64
N GLY A 239 7.77 -9.67 -6.59
CA GLY A 239 8.36 -8.80 -5.58
C GLY A 239 9.55 -9.44 -4.85
N MET A 240 9.55 -10.77 -4.70
CA MET A 240 10.65 -11.51 -4.07
C MET A 240 11.99 -11.36 -4.80
N GLU A 241 11.97 -11.07 -6.10
CA GLU A 241 13.17 -10.91 -6.92
C GLU A 241 13.77 -9.49 -6.83
N LYS A 242 13.06 -8.53 -6.23
CA LYS A 242 13.44 -7.12 -6.17
C LYS A 242 13.99 -6.71 -4.81
N LEU A 243 15.18 -6.14 -4.80
CA LEU A 243 15.80 -5.61 -3.57
C LEU A 243 14.96 -4.48 -2.95
N ALA A 244 14.48 -3.55 -3.78
CA ALA A 244 13.66 -2.42 -3.33
C ALA A 244 12.35 -2.88 -2.68
N ALA A 245 11.69 -3.92 -3.24
CA ALA A 245 10.46 -4.48 -2.69
C ALA A 245 10.68 -5.10 -1.30
N GLY A 246 11.73 -5.90 -1.13
CA GLY A 246 12.10 -6.47 0.17
C GLY A 246 12.42 -5.40 1.22
N ARG A 247 13.12 -4.32 0.82
CA ARG A 247 13.39 -3.18 1.70
C ARG A 247 12.13 -2.43 2.08
N PHE A 248 11.21 -2.20 1.12
CA PHE A 248 9.96 -1.52 1.42
C PHE A 248 9.06 -2.37 2.32
N PHE A 249 8.99 -3.69 2.09
CA PHE A 249 8.24 -4.61 2.95
C PHE A 249 8.76 -4.60 4.40
N THR A 250 10.08 -4.58 4.59
CA THR A 250 10.69 -4.39 5.92
C THR A 250 10.41 -3.00 6.49
N PHE A 251 10.42 -1.96 5.64
CA PHE A 251 10.15 -0.58 6.07
C PHE A 251 8.71 -0.41 6.57
N LEU A 252 7.72 -1.07 5.96
CA LEU A 252 6.33 -1.08 6.42
C LEU A 252 6.18 -1.58 7.86
N GLN A 253 7.10 -2.42 8.33
CA GLN A 253 7.14 -2.98 9.69
C GLN A 253 7.96 -2.14 10.68
N SER A 254 8.56 -1.04 10.23
CA SER A 254 9.40 -0.17 11.05
C SER A 254 8.58 0.73 11.98
N ASN A 255 9.22 1.20 13.07
CA ASN A 255 8.61 2.22 13.94
C ASN A 255 8.21 3.51 13.21
N LYS A 256 8.91 3.88 12.13
CA LYS A 256 8.57 5.07 11.33
C LYS A 256 7.25 4.89 10.59
N ALA A 257 7.08 3.74 9.93
CA ALA A 257 5.83 3.41 9.25
C ALA A 257 4.68 3.24 10.27
N ARG A 258 4.94 2.61 11.42
CA ARG A 258 3.96 2.48 12.51
C ARG A 258 3.39 3.82 12.94
N LEU A 259 4.24 4.81 13.21
CA LEU A 259 3.79 6.16 13.61
C LEU A 259 2.92 6.82 12.53
N ILE A 260 3.21 6.59 11.26
CA ILE A 260 2.38 7.09 10.16
C ILE A 260 1.03 6.35 10.13
N PHE A 261 1.01 5.03 10.24
CA PHE A 261 -0.24 4.28 10.30
C PHE A 261 -1.13 4.71 11.48
N GLU A 262 -0.54 4.88 12.69
CA GLU A 262 -1.25 5.37 13.87
C GLU A 262 -1.81 6.80 13.67
N LYS A 263 -1.07 7.68 13.01
CA LYS A 263 -1.52 9.03 12.64
C LYS A 263 -2.79 8.99 11.78
N PHE A 264 -2.93 8.01 10.90
CA PHE A 264 -4.12 7.80 10.07
C PHE A 264 -5.21 6.97 10.75
N GLY A 265 -5.03 6.56 12.02
CA GLY A 265 -6.04 5.86 12.82
C GLY A 265 -6.00 4.34 12.73
N PHE A 266 -5.02 3.76 12.03
CA PHE A 266 -4.77 2.32 12.06
C PHE A 266 -4.18 1.91 13.41
N ARG A 267 -4.36 0.64 13.75
CA ARG A 267 -3.68 0.02 14.88
C ARG A 267 -2.68 -1.01 14.37
N VAL A 268 -1.48 -0.95 14.90
CA VAL A 268 -0.41 -1.92 14.62
C VAL A 268 -0.43 -2.95 15.74
N ASP A 269 -0.68 -4.21 15.41
CA ASP A 269 -0.68 -5.30 16.39
C ASP A 269 0.75 -5.87 16.47
N LEU A 270 1.55 -5.35 17.40
CA LEU A 270 2.94 -5.76 17.61
C LEU A 270 3.04 -6.99 18.55
N SER A 271 2.16 -7.97 18.45
CA SER A 271 2.24 -9.14 19.33
C SER A 271 3.39 -10.11 19.04
N GLU A 272 4.21 -9.87 17.99
CA GLU A 272 5.28 -10.80 17.58
C GLU A 272 6.60 -10.15 17.10
N VAL A 273 6.99 -8.97 17.60
CA VAL A 273 8.33 -8.43 17.34
C VAL A 273 9.04 -8.23 18.68
N ASP A 274 9.61 -9.28 19.20
CA ASP A 274 10.70 -9.28 20.20
C ASP A 274 12.06 -9.43 19.51
#